data_ab307dd84f59f646a411794b78686d90
#
_entry.id   ab307dd84f59f646a411794b78686d90
#
_cell.length_a   1.000
_cell.length_b   1.000
_cell.length_c   1.000
_cell.angle_alpha   90.00
_cell.angle_beta   90.00
_cell.angle_gamma   90.00
#
_symmetry.space_group_name_H-M   'P 1'
#
loop_
_entity.id
_entity.type
_entity.pdbx_description
1 polymer ?
#
loop_
_entity_poly.entity_id
_entity_poly.type
_entity_poly.pdbx_seq_one_letter_code
_entity_poly.pdbx_strand_id
1 'polypeptide(L)'
;MLLLVGLNRLGVDITALITGLGVGGIAIALAVQNVLGDLFAALAIVLDKPFVVGDAISVDTMTGTVENVGLKTTRIRSVNGEQLIFSNTDLLKSRIRNFKRMQERRVVLTIGVSYDTPPDTVARIPDMLREAVESQEQVRFDRSHFMSYGESALNFETAYFVLTSDYLTYANKNQAVNLAVLRRFATEKIDFAFPTRTIVVRGAAPGVVAAPA
;
A
#
# COMPACT_ATOMS: atom_id res chain seq x y z
N MET A 1 4.34 30.33 46.76
CA MET A 1 4.55 29.99 48.18
C MET A 1 4.36 31.18 49.10
N LEU A 2 5.06 32.34 48.98
CA LEU A 2 4.94 33.49 49.88
C LEU A 2 3.51 34.06 49.99
N LEU A 3 2.75 34.10 48.90
CA LEU A 3 1.37 34.59 48.88
C LEU A 3 0.43 33.72 49.76
N LEU A 4 0.59 32.39 49.68
CA LEU A 4 -0.20 31.44 50.46
C LEU A 4 0.09 31.55 51.95
N VAL A 5 1.35 31.77 52.33
CA VAL A 5 1.74 31.98 53.73
C VAL A 5 1.15 33.28 54.28
N GLY A 6 1.10 34.35 53.45
CA GLY A 6 0.45 35.62 53.82
C GLY A 6 -1.05 35.46 54.04
N LEU A 7 -1.75 34.73 53.17
CA LEU A 7 -3.20 34.47 53.29
C LEU A 7 -3.56 33.63 54.54
N ASN A 8 -2.70 32.68 54.91
CA ASN A 8 -2.88 31.86 56.13
C ASN A 8 -2.86 32.74 57.41
N ARG A 9 -2.03 33.73 57.44
CA ARG A 9 -1.95 34.69 58.58
C ARG A 9 -3.17 35.61 58.68
N LEU A 10 -3.90 35.78 57.58
CA LEU A 10 -5.13 36.53 57.51
C LEU A 10 -6.40 35.72 57.82
N GLY A 11 -6.26 34.44 58.26
CA GLY A 11 -7.36 33.56 58.61
C GLY A 11 -8.12 32.96 57.45
N VAL A 12 -7.56 33.00 56.23
CA VAL A 12 -8.16 32.40 55.06
C VAL A 12 -7.83 30.89 55.04
N ASP A 13 -8.82 30.03 54.82
CA ASP A 13 -8.61 28.58 54.68
C ASP A 13 -7.87 28.26 53.39
N ILE A 14 -6.55 28.08 53.53
CA ILE A 14 -5.65 27.79 52.41
C ILE A 14 -5.92 26.38 51.82
N THR A 15 -6.43 25.46 52.63
CA THR A 15 -6.67 24.07 52.18
C THR A 15 -7.77 24.06 51.10
N ALA A 16 -8.84 24.81 51.28
CA ALA A 16 -9.88 24.98 50.30
C ALA A 16 -9.36 25.63 48.98
N LEU A 17 -8.50 26.66 49.10
CA LEU A 17 -7.87 27.32 47.96
C LEU A 17 -6.95 26.40 47.19
N ILE A 18 -6.07 25.65 47.88
CA ILE A 18 -5.13 24.71 47.23
C ILE A 18 -5.90 23.59 46.55
N THR A 19 -6.95 23.04 47.21
CA THR A 19 -7.79 22.00 46.64
C THR A 19 -8.52 22.50 45.39
N GLY A 20 -9.11 23.69 45.46
CA GLY A 20 -9.80 24.30 44.30
C GLY A 20 -8.86 24.57 43.13
N LEU A 21 -7.67 25.13 43.38
CA LEU A 21 -6.63 25.35 42.37
C LEU A 21 -6.10 24.01 41.80
N GLY A 22 -5.98 22.97 42.63
CA GLY A 22 -5.56 21.65 42.18
C GLY A 22 -6.55 21.01 41.23
N VAL A 23 -7.84 21.00 41.60
CA VAL A 23 -8.91 20.47 40.75
C VAL A 23 -9.08 21.30 39.47
N GLY A 24 -9.05 22.64 39.60
CA GLY A 24 -9.10 23.55 38.46
C GLY A 24 -7.90 23.40 37.53
N GLY A 25 -6.70 23.18 38.06
CA GLY A 25 -5.49 22.90 37.29
C GLY A 25 -5.58 21.62 36.49
N ILE A 26 -6.12 20.54 37.06
CA ILE A 26 -6.36 19.28 36.33
C ILE A 26 -7.39 19.49 35.20
N ALA A 27 -8.47 20.22 35.46
CA ALA A 27 -9.48 20.49 34.45
C ALA A 27 -8.90 21.30 33.26
N ILE A 28 -8.07 22.32 33.54
CA ILE A 28 -7.37 23.08 32.50
C ILE A 28 -6.37 22.19 31.75
N ALA A 29 -5.59 21.36 32.45
CA ALA A 29 -4.63 20.45 31.82
C ALA A 29 -5.30 19.49 30.84
N LEU A 30 -6.43 18.88 31.22
CA LEU A 30 -7.23 18.04 30.36
C LEU A 30 -7.82 18.79 29.15
N ALA A 31 -8.27 20.04 29.37
CA ALA A 31 -8.83 20.86 28.29
C ALA A 31 -7.81 21.22 27.20
N VAL A 32 -6.53 21.42 27.57
CA VAL A 32 -5.47 21.80 26.62
C VAL A 32 -4.64 20.60 26.13
N GLN A 33 -4.84 19.41 26.68
CA GLN A 33 -4.03 18.22 26.40
C GLN A 33 -3.96 17.89 24.90
N ASN A 34 -5.09 17.98 24.18
CA ASN A 34 -5.13 17.67 22.75
C ASN A 34 -4.34 18.69 21.92
N VAL A 35 -4.43 19.97 22.28
CA VAL A 35 -3.70 21.03 21.57
C VAL A 35 -2.20 20.88 21.76
N LEU A 36 -1.75 20.61 23.00
CA LEU A 36 -0.34 20.35 23.29
C LEU A 36 0.14 19.06 22.62
N GLY A 37 -0.72 18.02 22.57
CA GLY A 37 -0.41 16.77 21.87
C GLY A 37 -0.10 17.01 20.39
N ASP A 38 -0.93 17.77 19.68
CA ASP A 38 -0.72 18.08 18.26
C ASP A 38 0.54 18.95 18.04
N LEU A 39 0.83 19.87 18.97
CA LEU A 39 2.04 20.69 18.91
C LEU A 39 3.32 19.85 19.08
N PHE A 40 3.33 18.93 20.06
CA PHE A 40 4.46 18.01 20.24
C PHE A 40 4.57 17.03 19.08
N ALA A 41 3.45 16.58 18.51
CA ALA A 41 3.44 15.77 17.31
C ALA A 41 4.03 16.51 16.11
N ALA A 42 3.69 17.79 15.90
CA ALA A 42 4.30 18.62 14.87
C ALA A 42 5.83 18.73 15.05
N LEU A 43 6.29 18.94 16.27
CA LEU A 43 7.71 19.00 16.59
C LEU A 43 8.41 17.66 16.27
N ALA A 44 7.81 16.54 16.66
CA ALA A 44 8.33 15.20 16.36
C ALA A 44 8.39 14.96 14.84
N ILE A 45 7.38 15.36 14.07
CA ILE A 45 7.39 15.23 12.60
C ILE A 45 8.56 16.02 12.00
N VAL A 46 8.84 17.25 12.51
CA VAL A 46 9.92 18.10 12.01
C VAL A 46 11.30 17.56 12.38
N LEU A 47 11.46 16.97 13.57
CA LEU A 47 12.74 16.43 14.06
C LEU A 47 13.04 15.04 13.46
N ASP A 48 12.11 14.09 13.58
CA ASP A 48 12.30 12.70 13.15
C ASP A 48 12.04 12.50 11.66
N LYS A 49 11.30 13.44 11.05
CA LYS A 49 10.96 13.45 9.62
C LYS A 49 10.45 12.10 9.10
N PRO A 50 9.42 11.48 9.70
CA PRO A 50 8.85 10.23 9.15
C PRO A 50 8.37 10.44 7.72
N PHE A 51 7.96 11.64 7.37
CA PHE A 51 7.67 12.15 6.03
C PHE A 51 8.04 13.64 5.96
N VAL A 52 8.16 14.17 4.75
CA VAL A 52 8.36 15.59 4.47
C VAL A 52 7.35 16.07 3.41
N VAL A 53 7.22 17.38 3.27
CA VAL A 53 6.38 17.98 2.19
C VAL A 53 6.88 17.46 0.84
N GLY A 54 5.96 16.99 0.00
CA GLY A 54 6.24 16.36 -1.29
C GLY A 54 6.38 14.84 -1.24
N ASP A 55 6.37 14.21 -0.06
CA ASP A 55 6.36 12.75 0.03
C ASP A 55 4.97 12.19 -0.29
N ALA A 56 4.94 11.13 -1.08
CA ALA A 56 3.74 10.31 -1.26
C ALA A 56 3.65 9.32 -0.10
N ILE A 57 2.58 9.43 0.69
CA ILE A 57 2.35 8.58 1.87
C ILE A 57 0.98 7.93 1.81
N SER A 58 0.84 6.79 2.48
CA SER A 58 -0.45 6.18 2.78
C SER A 58 -0.62 6.07 4.29
N VAL A 59 -1.78 6.51 4.76
CA VAL A 59 -2.21 6.43 6.14
C VAL A 59 -3.54 5.67 6.14
N ASP A 60 -3.56 4.50 6.76
CA ASP A 60 -4.67 3.56 6.69
C ASP A 60 -5.06 3.23 5.24
N THR A 61 -6.25 3.62 4.80
CA THR A 61 -6.75 3.43 3.42
C THR A 61 -6.57 4.64 2.52
N MET A 62 -6.11 5.77 3.07
CA MET A 62 -5.98 7.04 2.34
C MET A 62 -4.55 7.22 1.86
N THR A 63 -4.39 7.52 0.56
CA THR A 63 -3.09 7.74 -0.08
C THR A 63 -3.05 9.12 -0.73
N GLY A 64 -1.93 9.82 -0.57
CA GLY A 64 -1.75 11.13 -1.18
C GLY A 64 -0.36 11.71 -0.96
N THR A 65 -0.16 12.92 -1.45
CA THR A 65 1.09 13.68 -1.33
C THR A 65 0.97 14.72 -0.22
N VAL A 66 1.96 14.78 0.67
CA VAL A 66 2.02 15.77 1.74
C VAL A 66 2.19 17.16 1.14
N GLU A 67 1.22 18.06 1.35
CA GLU A 67 1.26 19.45 0.90
C GLU A 67 1.84 20.39 1.94
N ASN A 68 1.45 20.20 3.19
CA ASN A 68 1.84 21.10 4.27
C ASN A 68 1.81 20.38 5.63
N VAL A 69 2.78 20.66 6.46
CA VAL A 69 2.84 20.25 7.87
C VAL A 69 2.68 21.50 8.73
N GLY A 70 1.49 21.66 9.33
CA GLY A 70 1.18 22.78 10.24
C GLY A 70 1.38 22.41 11.70
N LEU A 71 1.14 23.37 12.59
CA LEU A 71 1.30 23.19 14.04
C LEU A 71 0.32 22.18 14.64
N LYS A 72 -0.90 22.09 14.09
CA LYS A 72 -1.96 21.19 14.58
C LYS A 72 -2.26 20.10 13.59
N THR A 73 -2.25 20.39 12.29
CA THR A 73 -2.71 19.50 11.22
C THR A 73 -1.72 19.43 10.09
N THR A 74 -1.63 18.24 9.50
CA THR A 74 -0.94 18.00 8.22
C THR A 74 -1.98 17.88 7.11
N ARG A 75 -1.71 18.52 5.96
CA ARG A 75 -2.54 18.50 4.76
C ARG A 75 -1.92 17.60 3.72
N ILE A 76 -2.72 16.69 3.16
CA ILE A 76 -2.30 15.71 2.17
C ILE A 76 -3.23 15.84 0.98
N ARG A 77 -2.68 15.95 -0.24
CA ARG A 77 -3.46 15.90 -1.48
C ARG A 77 -3.65 14.44 -1.87
N SER A 78 -4.89 13.97 -1.82
CA SER A 78 -5.24 12.62 -2.25
C SER A 78 -4.92 12.41 -3.73
N VAL A 79 -4.71 11.16 -4.13
CA VAL A 79 -4.57 10.77 -5.54
C VAL A 79 -5.81 11.11 -6.39
N ASN A 80 -6.99 11.26 -5.75
CA ASN A 80 -8.25 11.65 -6.40
C ASN A 80 -8.44 13.17 -6.46
N GLY A 81 -7.54 13.95 -5.84
CA GLY A 81 -7.52 15.41 -5.91
C GLY A 81 -8.08 16.16 -4.70
N GLU A 82 -8.84 15.50 -3.80
CA GLU A 82 -9.33 16.12 -2.57
C GLU A 82 -8.20 16.37 -1.57
N GLN A 83 -8.37 17.37 -0.71
CA GLN A 83 -7.45 17.64 0.38
C GLN A 83 -7.89 16.90 1.64
N LEU A 84 -7.03 16.02 2.13
CA LEU A 84 -7.18 15.31 3.40
C LEU A 84 -6.48 16.10 4.50
N ILE A 85 -7.16 16.30 5.63
CA ILE A 85 -6.63 17.02 6.78
C ILE A 85 -6.60 16.08 7.97
N PHE A 86 -5.40 15.79 8.45
CA PHE A 86 -5.16 14.94 9.62
C PHE A 86 -4.67 15.77 10.80
N SER A 87 -5.06 15.44 12.03
CA SER A 87 -4.34 15.94 13.19
C SER A 87 -2.93 15.33 13.21
N ASN A 88 -1.94 16.09 13.67
CA ASN A 88 -0.56 15.59 13.73
C ASN A 88 -0.44 14.40 14.69
N THR A 89 -1.22 14.43 15.79
CA THR A 89 -1.27 13.34 16.77
C THR A 89 -1.81 12.06 16.14
N ASP A 90 -2.87 12.13 15.32
CA ASP A 90 -3.45 10.95 14.67
C ASP A 90 -2.48 10.35 13.64
N LEU A 91 -1.79 11.21 12.88
CA LEU A 91 -0.77 10.73 11.94
C LEU A 91 0.33 9.93 12.64
N LEU A 92 0.88 10.45 13.74
CA LEU A 92 1.96 9.76 14.46
C LEU A 92 1.50 8.48 15.18
N LYS A 93 0.22 8.37 15.53
CA LYS A 93 -0.37 7.15 16.09
C LYS A 93 -0.69 6.10 15.02
N SER A 94 -0.85 6.53 13.77
CA SER A 94 -1.19 5.67 12.64
C SER A 94 0.06 5.00 12.04
N ARG A 95 -0.17 3.95 11.24
CA ARG A 95 0.89 3.32 10.45
C ARG A 95 1.07 4.06 9.14
N ILE A 96 2.18 4.75 8.99
CA ILE A 96 2.50 5.54 7.80
C ILE A 96 3.36 4.68 6.86
N ARG A 97 2.92 4.56 5.59
CA ARG A 97 3.72 3.99 4.51
C ARG A 97 4.25 5.14 3.66
N ASN A 98 5.56 5.32 3.61
CA ASN A 98 6.20 6.37 2.81
C ASN A 98 6.73 5.76 1.50
N PHE A 99 6.06 6.06 0.39
CA PHE A 99 6.42 5.54 -0.93
C PHE A 99 7.60 6.29 -1.57
N LYS A 100 7.87 7.53 -1.14
CA LYS A 100 9.03 8.28 -1.63
C LYS A 100 10.37 7.69 -1.16
N ARG A 101 10.36 7.04 0.02
CA ARG A 101 11.55 6.37 0.59
C ARG A 101 11.73 4.93 0.14
N MET A 102 10.86 4.46 -0.73
CA MET A 102 10.97 3.14 -1.33
C MET A 102 12.20 3.12 -2.26
N GLN A 103 13.05 2.11 -2.13
CA GLN A 103 14.20 1.90 -3.01
C GLN A 103 13.84 1.03 -4.20
N GLU A 104 13.01 0.04 -3.98
CA GLU A 104 12.53 -0.91 -4.99
C GLU A 104 11.07 -1.26 -4.76
N ARG A 105 10.37 -1.59 -5.83
CA ARG A 105 8.96 -1.97 -5.80
C ARG A 105 8.80 -3.42 -6.21
N ARG A 106 8.30 -4.24 -5.28
CA ARG A 106 8.01 -5.65 -5.54
C ARG A 106 6.78 -5.80 -6.41
N VAL A 107 6.88 -6.62 -7.45
CA VAL A 107 5.79 -7.01 -8.34
C VAL A 107 5.59 -8.51 -8.22
N VAL A 108 4.35 -8.94 -8.22
CA VAL A 108 3.96 -10.34 -8.34
C VAL A 108 3.08 -10.45 -9.58
N LEU A 109 3.60 -11.15 -10.59
CA LEU A 109 2.91 -11.45 -11.84
C LEU A 109 2.37 -12.87 -11.75
N THR A 110 1.06 -13.01 -11.86
CA THR A 110 0.39 -14.32 -11.92
C THR A 110 -0.10 -14.55 -13.34
N ILE A 111 0.24 -15.73 -13.89
CA ILE A 111 -0.13 -16.13 -15.24
C ILE A 111 -0.78 -17.50 -15.20
N GLY A 112 -1.92 -17.65 -15.88
CA GLY A 112 -2.58 -18.91 -16.11
C GLY A 112 -2.29 -19.43 -17.53
N VAL A 113 -1.82 -20.66 -17.64
CA VAL A 113 -1.52 -21.33 -18.91
C VAL A 113 -2.51 -22.48 -19.13
N SER A 114 -2.88 -22.75 -20.39
CA SER A 114 -3.81 -23.83 -20.75
C SER A 114 -3.32 -25.20 -20.28
N TYR A 115 -4.24 -26.05 -19.85
CA TYR A 115 -3.97 -27.47 -19.54
C TYR A 115 -3.52 -28.28 -20.76
N ASP A 116 -3.76 -27.79 -21.98
CA ASP A 116 -3.30 -28.43 -23.22
C ASP A 116 -1.80 -28.23 -23.45
N THR A 117 -1.11 -27.43 -22.64
CA THR A 117 0.33 -27.19 -22.74
C THR A 117 1.10 -28.45 -22.36
N PRO A 118 2.01 -28.96 -23.23
CA PRO A 118 2.79 -30.14 -22.94
C PRO A 118 3.63 -30.02 -21.66
N PRO A 119 3.76 -31.08 -20.85
CA PRO A 119 4.49 -31.04 -19.58
C PRO A 119 5.94 -30.53 -19.69
N ASP A 120 6.66 -30.88 -20.74
CA ASP A 120 8.02 -30.41 -20.99
C ASP A 120 8.08 -28.91 -21.25
N THR A 121 7.04 -28.34 -21.87
CA THR A 121 6.89 -26.90 -22.06
C THR A 121 6.54 -26.23 -20.72
N VAL A 122 5.62 -26.80 -19.94
CA VAL A 122 5.26 -26.32 -18.58
C VAL A 122 6.51 -26.22 -17.71
N ALA A 123 7.40 -27.21 -17.75
CA ALA A 123 8.65 -27.21 -16.98
C ALA A 123 9.60 -26.06 -17.37
N ARG A 124 9.56 -25.56 -18.61
CA ARG A 124 10.41 -24.45 -19.11
C ARG A 124 9.83 -23.06 -18.89
N ILE A 125 8.53 -22.95 -18.60
CA ILE A 125 7.86 -21.64 -18.42
C ILE A 125 8.52 -20.77 -17.35
N PRO A 126 8.92 -21.27 -16.17
CA PRO A 126 9.61 -20.44 -15.18
C PRO A 126 10.89 -19.76 -15.69
N ASP A 127 11.66 -20.47 -16.53
CA ASP A 127 12.89 -19.91 -17.13
C ASP A 127 12.55 -18.87 -18.20
N MET A 128 11.52 -19.10 -19.02
CA MET A 128 11.04 -18.10 -19.99
C MET A 128 10.55 -16.83 -19.32
N LEU A 129 9.87 -16.94 -18.17
CA LEU A 129 9.44 -15.81 -17.38
C LEU A 129 10.60 -15.07 -16.73
N ARG A 130 11.63 -15.81 -16.28
CA ARG A 130 12.91 -15.22 -15.81
C ARG A 130 13.56 -14.41 -16.92
N GLU A 131 13.77 -14.99 -18.10
CA GLU A 131 14.38 -14.32 -19.25
C GLU A 131 13.61 -13.04 -19.63
N ALA A 132 12.27 -13.08 -19.62
CA ALA A 132 11.45 -11.93 -19.91
C ALA A 132 11.64 -10.78 -18.89
N VAL A 133 11.79 -11.11 -17.60
CA VAL A 133 12.07 -10.14 -16.54
C VAL A 133 13.49 -9.59 -16.68
N GLU A 134 14.49 -10.45 -16.83
CA GLU A 134 15.91 -10.08 -16.89
C GLU A 134 16.28 -9.32 -18.18
N SER A 135 15.44 -9.41 -19.21
CA SER A 135 15.59 -8.60 -20.44
C SER A 135 15.33 -7.11 -20.22
N GLN A 136 14.77 -6.72 -19.07
CA GLN A 136 14.45 -5.33 -18.75
C GLN A 136 15.50 -4.72 -17.83
N GLU A 137 16.01 -3.55 -18.18
CA GLU A 137 16.88 -2.76 -17.32
C GLU A 137 16.15 -2.27 -16.07
N GLN A 138 16.86 -2.08 -14.96
CA GLN A 138 16.32 -1.62 -13.67
C GLN A 138 15.26 -2.57 -13.09
N VAL A 139 15.29 -3.84 -13.47
CA VAL A 139 14.46 -4.88 -12.91
C VAL A 139 15.33 -6.00 -12.36
N ARG A 140 15.03 -6.47 -11.16
CA ARG A 140 15.72 -7.58 -10.51
C ARG A 140 14.75 -8.74 -10.36
N PHE A 141 15.09 -9.87 -10.97
CA PHE A 141 14.33 -11.12 -10.80
C PHE A 141 14.49 -11.65 -9.36
N ASP A 142 13.41 -12.20 -8.81
CA ASP A 142 13.39 -12.87 -7.50
C ASP A 142 13.17 -14.38 -7.68
N ARG A 143 11.98 -14.75 -8.15
CA ARG A 143 11.63 -16.16 -8.40
C ARG A 143 10.51 -16.30 -9.43
N SER A 144 10.42 -17.50 -10.02
CA SER A 144 9.29 -17.90 -10.85
C SER A 144 9.01 -19.40 -10.65
N HIS A 145 7.75 -19.74 -10.38
CA HIS A 145 7.37 -21.13 -10.12
C HIS A 145 5.99 -21.45 -10.67
N PHE A 146 5.80 -22.74 -11.04
CA PHE A 146 4.47 -23.32 -11.17
C PHE A 146 3.88 -23.53 -9.77
N MET A 147 2.81 -22.80 -9.43
CA MET A 147 2.29 -22.73 -8.06
C MET A 147 1.15 -23.70 -7.80
N SER A 148 0.21 -23.84 -8.74
CA SER A 148 -0.99 -24.62 -8.49
C SER A 148 -1.73 -24.97 -9.78
N TYR A 149 -2.57 -26.00 -9.67
CA TYR A 149 -3.60 -26.35 -10.65
C TYR A 149 -4.87 -25.55 -10.31
N GLY A 150 -5.28 -24.63 -11.19
CA GLY A 150 -6.53 -23.87 -11.07
C GLY A 150 -7.69 -24.58 -11.76
N GLU A 151 -8.91 -24.02 -11.67
CA GLU A 151 -10.09 -24.60 -12.31
C GLU A 151 -9.95 -24.75 -13.84
N SER A 152 -9.30 -23.79 -14.49
CA SER A 152 -9.11 -23.76 -15.95
C SER A 152 -7.70 -23.42 -16.36
N ALA A 153 -6.73 -23.40 -15.43
CA ALA A 153 -5.37 -22.93 -15.70
C ALA A 153 -4.31 -23.65 -14.88
N LEU A 154 -3.11 -23.78 -15.45
CA LEU A 154 -1.86 -24.04 -14.74
C LEU A 154 -1.31 -22.70 -14.27
N ASN A 155 -1.30 -22.44 -12.97
CA ASN A 155 -0.95 -21.14 -12.41
C ASN A 155 0.54 -21.00 -12.13
N PHE A 156 1.14 -19.96 -12.69
CA PHE A 156 2.53 -19.56 -12.46
C PHE A 156 2.57 -18.24 -11.69
N GLU A 157 3.49 -18.13 -10.73
CA GLU A 157 3.80 -16.88 -10.04
C GLU A 157 5.24 -16.50 -10.32
N THR A 158 5.43 -15.27 -10.77
CA THR A 158 6.75 -14.66 -10.96
C THR A 158 6.85 -13.42 -10.09
N ALA A 159 7.83 -13.37 -9.21
CA ALA A 159 8.13 -12.21 -8.40
C ALA A 159 9.40 -11.53 -8.89
N TYR A 160 9.38 -10.21 -8.97
CA TYR A 160 10.53 -9.39 -9.32
C TYR A 160 10.43 -8.01 -8.67
N PHE A 161 11.51 -7.26 -8.70
CA PHE A 161 11.60 -5.91 -8.14
C PHE A 161 11.94 -4.92 -9.24
N VAL A 162 11.21 -3.82 -9.32
CA VAL A 162 11.57 -2.66 -10.13
C VAL A 162 12.34 -1.69 -9.24
N LEU A 163 13.57 -1.37 -9.62
CA LEU A 163 14.55 -0.62 -8.81
C LEU A 163 14.28 0.89 -8.89
N THR A 164 13.09 1.33 -8.45
CA THR A 164 12.69 2.73 -8.45
C THR A 164 11.57 3.01 -7.46
N SER A 165 11.54 4.24 -6.94
CA SER A 165 10.38 4.78 -6.22
C SER A 165 9.37 5.44 -7.16
N ASP A 166 9.77 5.82 -8.38
CA ASP A 166 8.90 6.50 -9.34
C ASP A 166 7.83 5.57 -9.91
N TYR A 167 6.57 6.00 -9.78
CA TYR A 167 5.43 5.18 -10.19
C TYR A 167 5.34 5.01 -11.70
N LEU A 168 5.64 6.06 -12.48
CA LEU A 168 5.55 5.99 -13.94
C LEU A 168 6.60 5.05 -14.52
N THR A 169 7.84 5.15 -14.04
CA THR A 169 8.92 4.23 -14.40
C THR A 169 8.54 2.78 -14.04
N TYR A 170 8.01 2.56 -12.84
CA TYR A 170 7.49 1.24 -12.43
C TYR A 170 6.42 0.73 -13.41
N ALA A 171 5.41 1.54 -13.73
CA ALA A 171 4.32 1.13 -14.62
C ALA A 171 4.83 0.78 -16.03
N ASN A 172 5.76 1.57 -16.57
CA ASN A 172 6.37 1.32 -17.87
C ASN A 172 7.20 0.02 -17.88
N LYS A 173 7.99 -0.24 -16.82
CA LYS A 173 8.77 -1.49 -16.71
C LYS A 173 7.87 -2.70 -16.54
N ASN A 174 6.82 -2.59 -15.73
CA ASN A 174 5.83 -3.67 -15.58
C ASN A 174 5.13 -3.99 -16.92
N GLN A 175 4.74 -2.96 -17.68
CA GLN A 175 4.19 -3.14 -19.02
C GLN A 175 5.20 -3.82 -19.97
N ALA A 176 6.47 -3.40 -19.93
CA ALA A 176 7.51 -3.99 -20.78
C ALA A 176 7.73 -5.48 -20.50
N VAL A 177 7.75 -5.86 -19.20
CA VAL A 177 7.82 -7.29 -18.79
C VAL A 177 6.61 -8.05 -19.33
N ASN A 178 5.39 -7.54 -19.14
CA ASN A 178 4.16 -8.19 -19.63
C ASN A 178 4.18 -8.39 -21.15
N LEU A 179 4.65 -7.39 -21.91
CA LEU A 179 4.78 -7.50 -23.36
C LEU A 179 5.88 -8.50 -23.77
N ALA A 180 6.99 -8.57 -23.03
CA ALA A 180 8.04 -9.55 -23.27
C ALA A 180 7.51 -10.97 -23.06
N VAL A 181 6.76 -11.22 -21.99
CA VAL A 181 6.09 -12.49 -21.71
C VAL A 181 5.12 -12.85 -22.83
N LEU A 182 4.26 -11.91 -23.23
CA LEU A 182 3.27 -12.14 -24.30
C LEU A 182 3.95 -12.55 -25.61
N ARG A 183 5.02 -11.85 -26.01
CA ARG A 183 5.80 -12.17 -27.22
C ARG A 183 6.49 -13.53 -27.12
N ARG A 184 7.06 -13.85 -25.95
CA ARG A 184 7.73 -15.15 -25.73
C ARG A 184 6.74 -16.29 -25.82
N PHE A 185 5.57 -16.17 -25.19
CA PHE A 185 4.53 -17.20 -25.22
C PHE A 185 3.98 -17.39 -26.64
N ALA A 186 3.76 -16.30 -27.38
CA ALA A 186 3.35 -16.40 -28.79
C ALA A 186 4.39 -17.16 -29.65
N THR A 187 5.70 -16.92 -29.44
CA THR A 187 6.78 -17.60 -30.15
C THR A 187 6.83 -19.09 -29.83
N GLU A 188 6.64 -19.45 -28.56
CA GLU A 188 6.65 -20.85 -28.08
C GLU A 188 5.30 -21.57 -28.27
N LYS A 189 4.30 -20.87 -28.81
CA LYS A 189 2.92 -21.37 -28.99
C LYS A 189 2.28 -21.85 -27.68
N ILE A 190 2.49 -21.05 -26.63
CA ILE A 190 1.90 -21.27 -25.31
C ILE A 190 0.65 -20.41 -25.21
N ASP A 191 -0.50 -21.04 -24.97
CA ASP A 191 -1.77 -20.36 -24.85
C ASP A 191 -2.04 -19.95 -23.40
N PHE A 192 -2.46 -18.70 -23.21
CA PHE A 192 -3.00 -18.27 -21.94
C PHE A 192 -4.32 -18.99 -21.67
N ALA A 193 -4.55 -19.36 -20.43
CA ALA A 193 -5.77 -20.03 -20.04
C ALA A 193 -6.98 -19.11 -20.11
N PHE A 194 -8.04 -19.59 -20.71
CA PHE A 194 -9.36 -18.97 -20.68
C PHE A 194 -10.29 -19.76 -19.77
N PRO A 195 -11.31 -19.13 -19.16
CA PRO A 195 -12.34 -19.85 -18.41
C PRO A 195 -12.99 -20.92 -19.31
N THR A 196 -12.78 -22.20 -18.99
CA THR A 196 -13.27 -23.33 -19.77
C THR A 196 -14.39 -24.02 -19.01
N ARG A 197 -15.47 -24.38 -19.71
CA ARG A 197 -16.59 -25.16 -19.17
C ARG A 197 -16.90 -26.32 -20.08
N THR A 198 -16.97 -27.54 -19.53
CA THR A 198 -17.45 -28.70 -20.24
C THR A 198 -18.96 -28.75 -20.14
N ILE A 199 -19.66 -28.68 -21.28
CA ILE A 199 -21.10 -28.79 -21.34
C ILE A 199 -21.42 -30.19 -21.82
N VAL A 200 -22.07 -31.01 -20.98
CA VAL A 200 -22.58 -32.32 -21.35
C VAL A 200 -24.03 -32.19 -21.77
N VAL A 201 -24.30 -32.22 -23.08
CA VAL A 201 -25.68 -32.23 -23.61
C VAL A 201 -26.19 -33.68 -23.59
N ARG A 202 -27.06 -34.00 -22.64
CA ARG A 202 -27.75 -35.30 -22.59
C ARG A 202 -29.04 -35.18 -23.36
N GLY A 203 -29.10 -35.86 -24.52
CA GLY A 203 -30.26 -35.90 -25.39
C GLY A 203 -30.17 -34.81 -26.46
N ALA A 204 -29.57 -35.14 -27.60
CA ALA A 204 -29.79 -34.37 -28.82
C ALA A 204 -31.24 -34.62 -29.29
N ALA A 205 -32.06 -33.57 -29.30
CA ALA A 205 -33.29 -33.62 -30.07
C ALA A 205 -32.90 -33.91 -31.53
N PRO A 206 -33.59 -34.82 -32.24
CA PRO A 206 -33.28 -35.10 -33.65
C PRO A 206 -33.52 -33.81 -34.46
N GLY A 207 -32.45 -33.22 -35.00
CA GLY A 207 -32.55 -32.04 -35.87
C GLY A 207 -31.51 -30.90 -35.69
N VAL A 208 -30.63 -30.96 -34.70
CA VAL A 208 -29.57 -29.92 -34.58
C VAL A 208 -28.31 -30.40 -35.33
N VAL A 209 -28.16 -29.93 -36.56
CA VAL A 209 -26.92 -30.09 -37.34
C VAL A 209 -25.88 -29.11 -36.74
N ALA A 210 -24.77 -29.64 -36.20
CA ALA A 210 -23.64 -28.82 -35.79
C ALA A 210 -23.08 -28.08 -37.01
N ALA A 211 -22.99 -26.74 -36.94
CA ALA A 211 -22.29 -25.97 -37.94
C ALA A 211 -20.78 -26.33 -37.87
N PRO A 212 -20.09 -26.49 -39.00
CA PRO A 212 -18.65 -26.72 -39.02
C PRO A 212 -17.89 -25.50 -38.53
N ALA A 213 -16.79 -25.74 -37.78
CA ALA A 213 -15.89 -24.75 -37.21
C ALA A 213 -15.18 -23.92 -38.27
#